data_341b1df652253d025fde7870c13aa950
#
_entry.id   341b1df652253d025fde7870c13aa950
#
_cell.length_a   1.000
_cell.length_b   1.000
_cell.length_c   1.000
_cell.angle_alpha   90.00
_cell.angle_beta   90.00
_cell.angle_gamma   90.00
#
_symmetry.space_group_name_H-M   'P 1'
#
loop_
_entity.id
_entity.type
_entity.pdbx_description
1 polymer ?
#
loop_
_entity_poly.entity_id
_entity_poly.type
_entity_poly.pdbx_seq_one_letter_code
_entity_poly.pdbx_strand_id
1 'polypeptide(L)'
;MRRPRIVADWLPLVAIPFLYAELPRISIGGLHDGVVQRWEGAMFGASPAQSAAAHWPYVLLSEALHAAYLSYYLIIYGPPIVLYLRGRMEEFRTTVAGLMAMFAICYVVFILFPVAGPRYEWGPPTGAIDGPVRRLVLRVLAAGSSRGTAFPSSHVAVATVQTILAFRWSARTGLVLCALTSCLGIGAVYGGFHYGVDVLAGALLGATVGLALLHVNRVVIARPGAWVAAPIQNVDESAGNAK
;
A
#
# COMPACT_ATOMS: atom_id res chain seq x y z
N MET A 1 -19.58 -17.63 -13.55
CA MET A 1 -18.34 -17.53 -12.73
C MET A 1 -17.14 -17.85 -13.60
N ARG A 2 -16.14 -16.94 -13.68
CA ARG A 2 -14.88 -17.24 -14.40
C ARG A 2 -14.04 -18.20 -13.58
N ARG A 3 -13.55 -19.29 -14.20
CA ARG A 3 -12.71 -20.30 -13.53
C ARG A 3 -11.41 -19.67 -13.00
N PRO A 4 -10.87 -20.14 -11.86
CA PRO A 4 -9.60 -19.68 -11.34
C PRO A 4 -8.45 -20.00 -12.31
N ARG A 5 -7.58 -19.01 -12.53
CA ARG A 5 -6.35 -19.15 -13.32
C ARG A 5 -5.19 -18.86 -12.38
N ILE A 6 -4.77 -19.84 -11.61
CA ILE A 6 -3.84 -19.68 -10.46
C ILE A 6 -2.67 -18.74 -10.79
N VAL A 7 -1.92 -19.03 -11.84
CA VAL A 7 -0.75 -18.22 -12.21
C VAL A 7 -1.17 -16.77 -12.53
N ALA A 8 -2.16 -16.56 -13.40
CA ALA A 8 -2.58 -15.22 -13.80
C ALA A 8 -3.21 -14.41 -12.66
N ASP A 9 -3.92 -15.10 -11.74
CA ASP A 9 -4.57 -14.46 -10.60
C ASP A 9 -3.55 -14.02 -9.52
N TRP A 10 -2.46 -14.78 -9.31
CA TRP A 10 -1.47 -14.51 -8.26
C TRP A 10 -0.21 -13.78 -8.74
N LEU A 11 0.10 -13.84 -10.03
CA LEU A 11 1.29 -13.19 -10.61
C LEU A 11 1.43 -11.71 -10.22
N PRO A 12 0.36 -10.88 -10.21
CA PRO A 12 0.49 -9.49 -9.81
C PRO A 12 1.03 -9.32 -8.39
N LEU A 13 0.50 -10.09 -7.43
CA LEU A 13 0.95 -10.02 -6.02
C LEU A 13 2.38 -10.51 -5.84
N VAL A 14 2.78 -11.54 -6.58
CA VAL A 14 4.15 -12.08 -6.57
C VAL A 14 5.13 -11.08 -7.20
N ALA A 15 4.71 -10.31 -8.20
CA ALA A 15 5.57 -9.35 -8.88
C ALA A 15 5.93 -8.12 -8.03
N ILE A 16 5.11 -7.78 -7.01
CA ILE A 16 5.31 -6.58 -6.16
C ILE A 16 6.74 -6.47 -5.58
N PRO A 17 7.29 -7.46 -4.86
CA PRO A 17 8.62 -7.35 -4.27
C PRO A 17 9.73 -7.22 -5.33
N PHE A 18 9.58 -7.83 -6.49
CA PHE A 18 10.56 -7.71 -7.58
C PHE A 18 10.54 -6.31 -8.19
N LEU A 19 9.36 -5.74 -8.45
CA LEU A 19 9.23 -4.37 -8.93
C LEU A 19 9.76 -3.36 -7.91
N TYR A 20 9.50 -3.60 -6.62
CA TYR A 20 10.00 -2.76 -5.54
C TYR A 20 11.54 -2.74 -5.48
N ALA A 21 12.18 -3.88 -5.70
CA ALA A 21 13.64 -4.00 -5.69
C ALA A 21 14.34 -3.23 -6.82
N GLU A 22 13.63 -2.93 -7.91
CA GLU A 22 14.16 -2.15 -9.04
C GLU A 22 14.05 -0.63 -8.85
N LEU A 23 13.21 -0.14 -7.92
CA LEU A 23 12.97 1.30 -7.74
C LEU A 23 14.23 2.14 -7.53
N PRO A 24 15.23 1.73 -6.73
CA PRO A 24 16.44 2.54 -6.54
C PRO A 24 17.25 2.76 -7.81
N ARG A 25 17.10 1.87 -8.81
CA ARG A 25 17.83 1.94 -10.08
C ARG A 25 17.21 2.92 -11.08
N ILE A 26 15.91 3.21 -10.90
CA ILE A 26 15.12 4.02 -11.85
C ILE A 26 14.64 5.35 -11.26
N SER A 27 14.95 5.64 -9.99
CA SER A 27 14.61 6.91 -9.35
C SER A 27 15.30 8.08 -10.04
N ILE A 28 14.55 9.18 -10.20
CA ILE A 28 14.99 10.40 -10.89
C ILE A 28 15.26 11.49 -9.88
N GLY A 29 16.41 12.13 -10.00
CA GLY A 29 16.79 13.30 -9.17
C GLY A 29 17.41 12.93 -7.82
N GLY A 30 17.54 13.95 -6.95
CA GLY A 30 18.06 13.80 -5.58
C GLY A 30 16.97 13.45 -4.57
N LEU A 31 17.39 13.09 -3.37
CA LEU A 31 16.47 12.81 -2.26
C LEU A 31 15.79 14.10 -1.76
N HIS A 32 14.51 13.99 -1.44
CA HIS A 32 13.64 15.10 -1.04
C HIS A 32 13.33 15.12 0.47
N ASP A 33 14.13 14.45 1.30
CA ASP A 33 13.93 14.39 2.76
C ASP A 33 13.80 15.76 3.39
N GLY A 34 14.61 16.74 2.98
CA GLY A 34 14.52 18.11 3.50
C GLY A 34 13.17 18.80 3.25
N VAL A 35 12.45 18.43 2.18
CA VAL A 35 11.08 18.93 1.93
C VAL A 35 10.11 18.28 2.90
N VAL A 36 10.18 16.97 3.04
CA VAL A 36 9.30 16.18 3.92
C VAL A 36 9.53 16.56 5.38
N GLN A 37 10.79 16.79 5.80
CA GLN A 37 11.13 17.25 7.15
C GLN A 37 10.56 18.64 7.46
N ARG A 38 10.49 19.55 6.49
CA ARG A 38 9.79 20.84 6.67
C ARG A 38 8.29 20.65 6.87
N TRP A 39 7.65 19.76 6.11
CA TRP A 39 6.23 19.44 6.32
C TRP A 39 6.00 18.77 7.68
N GLU A 40 6.88 17.86 8.07
CA GLU A 40 6.87 17.20 9.39
C GLU A 40 6.96 18.24 10.52
N GLY A 41 7.93 19.16 10.44
CA GLY A 41 8.11 20.24 11.41
C GLY A 41 6.92 21.20 11.46
N ALA A 42 6.35 21.57 10.30
CA ALA A 42 5.18 22.44 10.25
C ALA A 42 3.92 21.77 10.84
N MET A 43 3.78 20.47 10.72
CA MET A 43 2.61 19.73 11.18
C MET A 43 2.69 19.30 12.66
N PHE A 44 3.87 18.86 13.10
CA PHE A 44 4.06 18.25 14.43
C PHE A 44 4.97 19.09 15.36
N GLY A 45 5.56 20.17 14.88
CA GLY A 45 6.54 20.98 15.63
C GLY A 45 7.93 20.34 15.71
N ALA A 46 7.99 19.02 15.85
CA ALA A 46 9.20 18.20 15.85
C ALA A 46 8.89 16.86 15.19
N SER A 47 9.93 16.08 14.82
CA SER A 47 9.68 14.79 14.22
C SER A 47 9.29 13.74 15.24
N PRO A 48 8.05 13.20 15.18
CA PRO A 48 7.65 12.07 16.03
C PRO A 48 8.51 10.82 15.77
N ALA A 49 9.02 10.64 14.56
CA ALA A 49 9.85 9.50 14.20
C ALA A 49 11.19 9.47 14.95
N GLN A 50 11.70 10.64 15.39
CA GLN A 50 12.89 10.69 16.23
C GLN A 50 12.61 10.55 17.72
N SER A 51 11.49 11.10 18.19
CA SER A 51 11.25 11.32 19.63
C SER A 51 10.29 10.34 20.26
N ALA A 52 9.42 9.64 19.49
CA ALA A 52 8.37 8.79 20.05
C ALA A 52 8.92 7.68 20.95
N ALA A 53 10.01 7.01 20.55
CA ALA A 53 10.59 5.94 21.36
C ALA A 53 11.22 6.45 22.67
N ALA A 54 11.74 7.67 22.69
CA ALA A 54 12.26 8.30 23.91
C ALA A 54 11.15 8.73 24.88
N HIS A 55 9.98 9.15 24.35
CA HIS A 55 8.84 9.51 25.18
C HIS A 55 8.15 8.28 25.79
N TRP A 56 8.15 7.16 25.09
CA TRP A 56 7.52 5.91 25.53
C TRP A 56 8.50 4.73 25.45
N PRO A 57 9.56 4.69 26.29
CA PRO A 57 10.61 3.69 26.22
C PRO A 57 10.21 2.38 26.90
N TYR A 58 9.07 1.81 26.51
CA TYR A 58 8.58 0.55 27.08
C TYR A 58 8.82 -0.62 26.14
N VAL A 59 9.52 -1.67 26.62
CA VAL A 59 9.82 -2.88 25.82
C VAL A 59 8.56 -3.48 25.21
N LEU A 60 7.49 -3.64 26.01
CA LEU A 60 6.25 -4.25 25.53
C LEU A 60 5.59 -3.42 24.44
N LEU A 61 5.59 -2.09 24.56
CA LEU A 61 5.07 -1.19 23.53
C LEU A 61 5.90 -1.28 22.26
N SER A 62 7.22 -1.24 22.36
CA SER A 62 8.13 -1.41 21.24
C SER A 62 7.87 -2.71 20.49
N GLU A 63 7.80 -3.83 21.20
CA GLU A 63 7.55 -5.14 20.59
C GLU A 63 6.17 -5.22 19.95
N ALA A 64 5.13 -4.70 20.60
CA ALA A 64 3.77 -4.67 20.06
C ALA A 64 3.68 -3.82 18.77
N LEU A 65 4.29 -2.63 18.75
CA LEU A 65 4.28 -1.74 17.59
C LEU A 65 5.12 -2.30 16.43
N HIS A 66 6.25 -2.97 16.72
CA HIS A 66 7.02 -3.66 15.70
C HIS A 66 6.30 -4.90 15.17
N ALA A 67 5.57 -5.64 16.01
CA ALA A 67 4.69 -6.72 15.57
C ALA A 67 3.54 -6.19 14.67
N ALA A 68 2.94 -5.06 15.06
CA ALA A 68 1.95 -4.39 14.22
C ALA A 68 2.53 -3.96 12.87
N TYR A 69 3.76 -3.48 12.83
CA TYR A 69 4.43 -3.17 11.56
C TYR A 69 4.63 -4.43 10.70
N LEU A 70 5.02 -5.56 11.28
CA LEU A 70 5.12 -6.84 10.57
C LEU A 70 3.77 -7.38 10.09
N SER A 71 2.65 -6.99 10.73
CA SER A 71 1.31 -7.40 10.32
C SER A 71 0.96 -6.91 8.90
N TYR A 72 1.74 -6.01 8.32
CA TYR A 72 1.67 -5.59 6.93
C TYR A 72 1.54 -6.76 5.95
N TYR A 73 2.37 -7.80 6.10
CA TYR A 73 2.30 -8.98 5.23
C TYR A 73 0.98 -9.74 5.40
N LEU A 74 0.46 -9.82 6.63
CA LEU A 74 -0.85 -10.40 6.89
C LEU A 74 -1.97 -9.56 6.26
N ILE A 75 -1.88 -8.24 6.34
CA ILE A 75 -2.85 -7.32 5.75
C ILE A 75 -2.89 -7.46 4.23
N ILE A 76 -1.74 -7.54 3.56
CA ILE A 76 -1.69 -7.60 2.09
C ILE A 76 -2.12 -8.97 1.57
N TYR A 77 -1.60 -10.05 2.13
CA TYR A 77 -1.78 -11.39 1.57
C TYR A 77 -2.98 -12.15 2.19
N GLY A 78 -3.30 -11.89 3.47
CA GLY A 78 -4.34 -12.62 4.19
C GLY A 78 -5.71 -12.55 3.51
N PRO A 79 -6.29 -11.36 3.28
CA PRO A 79 -7.58 -11.24 2.64
C PRO A 79 -7.65 -11.83 1.22
N PRO A 80 -6.69 -11.60 0.29
CA PRO A 80 -6.67 -12.30 -0.98
C PRO A 80 -6.66 -13.82 -0.84
N ILE A 81 -5.83 -14.39 0.05
CA ILE A 81 -5.79 -15.84 0.30
C ILE A 81 -7.17 -16.34 0.75
N VAL A 82 -7.78 -15.68 1.73
CA VAL A 82 -9.11 -16.08 2.25
C VAL A 82 -10.18 -15.99 1.17
N LEU A 83 -10.21 -14.93 0.37
CA LEU A 83 -11.17 -14.76 -0.72
C LEU A 83 -10.98 -15.84 -1.80
N TYR A 84 -9.73 -16.12 -2.18
CA TYR A 84 -9.41 -17.16 -3.16
C TYR A 84 -9.83 -18.55 -2.69
N LEU A 85 -9.48 -18.92 -1.46
CA LEU A 85 -9.83 -20.22 -0.87
C LEU A 85 -11.35 -20.41 -0.71
N ARG A 86 -12.09 -19.31 -0.51
CA ARG A 86 -13.56 -19.32 -0.44
C ARG A 86 -14.24 -19.26 -1.81
N GLY A 87 -13.49 -19.26 -2.91
CA GLY A 87 -14.01 -19.16 -4.27
C GLY A 87 -14.64 -17.80 -4.62
N ARG A 88 -14.39 -16.76 -3.81
CA ARG A 88 -14.91 -15.40 -4.02
C ARG A 88 -14.01 -14.65 -5.03
N MET A 89 -14.00 -15.13 -6.27
CA MET A 89 -13.03 -14.70 -7.29
C MET A 89 -13.22 -13.26 -7.75
N GLU A 90 -14.44 -12.72 -7.71
CA GLU A 90 -14.69 -11.32 -8.07
C GLU A 90 -14.06 -10.38 -7.04
N GLU A 91 -14.31 -10.62 -5.76
CA GLU A 91 -13.74 -9.85 -4.67
C GLU A 91 -12.21 -10.01 -4.59
N PHE A 92 -11.72 -11.23 -4.82
CA PHE A 92 -10.29 -11.49 -4.93
C PHE A 92 -9.64 -10.60 -6.00
N ARG A 93 -10.16 -10.63 -7.23
CA ARG A 93 -9.61 -9.85 -8.35
C ARG A 93 -9.75 -8.35 -8.13
N THR A 94 -10.87 -7.89 -7.58
CA THR A 94 -11.05 -6.48 -7.19
C THR A 94 -10.01 -6.05 -6.16
N THR A 95 -9.78 -6.89 -5.17
CA THR A 95 -8.78 -6.65 -4.11
C THR A 95 -7.38 -6.58 -4.70
N VAL A 96 -6.97 -7.57 -5.49
CA VAL A 96 -5.66 -7.59 -6.15
C VAL A 96 -5.48 -6.38 -7.06
N ALA A 97 -6.48 -6.04 -7.87
CA ALA A 97 -6.43 -4.86 -8.74
C ALA A 97 -6.26 -3.56 -7.94
N GLY A 98 -6.96 -3.43 -6.82
CA GLY A 98 -6.83 -2.28 -5.92
C GLY A 98 -5.45 -2.16 -5.30
N LEU A 99 -4.88 -3.28 -4.84
CA LEU A 99 -3.51 -3.32 -4.32
C LEU A 99 -2.51 -2.91 -5.40
N MET A 100 -2.63 -3.48 -6.61
CA MET A 100 -1.73 -3.17 -7.72
C MET A 100 -1.82 -1.71 -8.16
N ALA A 101 -3.02 -1.14 -8.24
CA ALA A 101 -3.22 0.27 -8.55
C ALA A 101 -2.53 1.17 -7.51
N MET A 102 -2.69 0.85 -6.21
CA MET A 102 -2.08 1.61 -5.13
C MET A 102 -0.55 1.52 -5.16
N PHE A 103 0.01 0.32 -5.37
CA PHE A 103 1.46 0.16 -5.53
C PHE A 103 1.99 0.94 -6.74
N ALA A 104 1.30 0.87 -7.88
CA ALA A 104 1.70 1.60 -9.09
C ALA A 104 1.76 3.12 -8.82
N ILE A 105 0.76 3.68 -8.13
CA ILE A 105 0.75 5.10 -7.75
C ILE A 105 1.93 5.42 -6.82
N CYS A 106 2.15 4.62 -5.77
CA CYS A 106 3.29 4.82 -4.87
C CYS A 106 4.62 4.74 -5.61
N TYR A 107 4.79 3.79 -6.52
CA TYR A 107 6.04 3.59 -7.27
C TYR A 107 6.33 4.78 -8.20
N VAL A 108 5.30 5.32 -8.85
CA VAL A 108 5.45 6.57 -9.63
C VAL A 108 5.94 7.72 -8.74
N VAL A 109 5.37 7.87 -7.53
CA VAL A 109 5.83 8.90 -6.59
C VAL A 109 7.27 8.63 -6.14
N PHE A 110 7.65 7.38 -5.82
CA PHE A 110 9.01 7.03 -5.42
C PHE A 110 10.05 7.32 -6.50
N ILE A 111 9.68 7.16 -7.77
CA ILE A 111 10.56 7.47 -8.91
C ILE A 111 10.73 8.98 -9.08
N LEU A 112 9.65 9.75 -8.99
CA LEU A 112 9.63 11.18 -9.27
C LEU A 112 9.99 12.06 -8.05
N PHE A 113 9.74 11.56 -6.85
CA PHE A 113 9.96 12.27 -5.58
C PHE A 113 10.54 11.31 -4.53
N PRO A 114 11.78 10.81 -4.73
CA PRO A 114 12.40 9.86 -3.82
C PRO A 114 12.69 10.51 -2.45
N VAL A 115 12.31 9.80 -1.38
CA VAL A 115 12.56 10.19 0.03
C VAL A 115 13.19 9.00 0.75
N ALA A 116 14.34 9.21 1.38
CA ALA A 116 15.07 8.15 2.07
C ALA A 116 14.33 7.68 3.33
N GLY A 117 13.81 8.63 4.10
CA GLY A 117 13.12 8.39 5.36
C GLY A 117 14.02 8.46 6.59
N PRO A 118 13.40 8.58 7.79
CA PRO A 118 14.11 8.86 9.05
C PRO A 118 15.25 7.90 9.35
N ARG A 119 15.03 6.62 9.08
CA ARG A 119 16.00 5.54 9.32
C ARG A 119 17.33 5.76 8.60
N TYR A 120 17.30 6.31 7.39
CA TYR A 120 18.50 6.56 6.58
C TYR A 120 19.11 7.95 6.84
N GLU A 121 18.28 8.91 7.26
CA GLU A 121 18.72 10.25 7.54
C GLU A 121 19.31 10.41 8.95
N TRP A 122 18.70 9.72 9.94
CA TRP A 122 19.04 9.91 11.35
C TRP A 122 19.48 8.64 12.06
N GLY A 123 19.33 7.46 11.41
CA GLY A 123 19.57 6.19 12.05
C GLY A 123 18.43 5.75 12.99
N PRO A 124 18.72 4.93 14.01
CA PRO A 124 17.72 4.47 14.96
C PRO A 124 17.13 5.62 15.77
N PRO A 125 15.81 5.61 16.09
CA PRO A 125 15.21 6.64 16.91
C PRO A 125 15.83 6.67 18.32
N THR A 126 15.92 7.86 18.91
CA THR A 126 16.39 8.05 20.29
C THR A 126 15.51 7.27 21.25
N GLY A 127 16.13 6.58 22.22
CA GLY A 127 15.40 5.77 23.20
C GLY A 127 14.86 4.43 22.66
N ALA A 128 15.25 4.03 21.46
CA ALA A 128 14.85 2.75 20.89
C ALA A 128 15.33 1.58 21.76
N ILE A 129 14.40 0.70 22.15
CA ILE A 129 14.66 -0.45 23.02
C ILE A 129 14.64 -1.72 22.19
N ASP A 130 15.70 -2.51 22.27
CA ASP A 130 15.83 -3.80 21.58
C ASP A 130 15.03 -4.91 22.24
N GLY A 131 14.21 -5.55 21.40
CA GLY A 131 13.51 -6.78 21.70
C GLY A 131 13.56 -7.75 20.53
N PRO A 132 13.09 -8.99 20.67
CA PRO A 132 13.16 -10.00 19.62
C PRO A 132 12.38 -9.62 18.36
N VAL A 133 11.19 -9.04 18.50
CA VAL A 133 10.37 -8.62 17.34
C VAL A 133 11.01 -7.43 16.63
N ARG A 134 11.46 -6.41 17.37
CA ARG A 134 12.19 -5.29 16.77
C ARG A 134 13.41 -5.78 15.99
N ARG A 135 14.22 -6.66 16.54
CA ARG A 135 15.37 -7.23 15.83
C ARG A 135 14.96 -7.99 14.57
N LEU A 136 13.83 -8.72 14.60
CA LEU A 136 13.29 -9.38 13.41
C LEU A 136 12.89 -8.33 12.33
N VAL A 137 12.15 -7.28 12.72
CA VAL A 137 11.77 -6.19 11.80
C VAL A 137 13.00 -5.57 11.16
N LEU A 138 14.02 -5.24 11.95
CA LEU A 138 15.24 -4.63 11.43
C LEU A 138 15.99 -5.54 10.44
N ARG A 139 15.99 -6.88 10.65
CA ARG A 139 16.55 -7.84 9.68
C ARG A 139 15.74 -7.87 8.38
N VAL A 140 14.41 -7.92 8.48
CA VAL A 140 13.52 -7.87 7.31
C VAL A 140 13.75 -6.60 6.50
N LEU A 141 13.84 -5.44 7.18
CA LEU A 141 14.10 -4.16 6.53
C LEU A 141 15.50 -4.10 5.92
N ALA A 142 16.52 -4.69 6.59
CA ALA A 142 17.87 -4.73 6.04
C ALA A 142 17.95 -5.54 4.74
N ALA A 143 17.12 -6.59 4.63
CA ALA A 143 17.08 -7.46 3.46
C ALA A 143 16.21 -6.90 2.30
N GLY A 144 15.17 -6.12 2.62
CA GLY A 144 14.12 -5.78 1.64
C GLY A 144 13.71 -4.33 1.54
N SER A 145 14.28 -3.39 2.34
CA SER A 145 13.91 -1.98 2.18
C SER A 145 14.81 -1.24 1.21
N SER A 146 14.22 -0.33 0.43
CA SER A 146 14.92 0.49 -0.56
C SER A 146 15.00 1.95 -0.09
N ARG A 147 16.18 2.57 -0.24
CA ARG A 147 16.35 4.01 -0.03
C ARG A 147 15.60 4.77 -1.14
N GLY A 148 14.86 5.81 -0.79
CA GLY A 148 14.09 6.59 -1.76
C GLY A 148 12.60 6.23 -1.80
N THR A 149 12.11 5.32 -0.96
CA THR A 149 10.74 4.80 -0.98
C THR A 149 9.93 5.10 0.28
N ALA A 150 10.27 6.20 1.00
CA ALA A 150 9.57 6.53 2.23
C ALA A 150 8.26 7.30 2.01
N PHE A 151 8.21 8.24 1.07
CA PHE A 151 7.02 9.09 0.87
C PHE A 151 6.29 8.79 -0.45
N PRO A 152 4.96 8.61 -0.42
CA PRO A 152 4.11 8.35 0.74
C PRO A 152 4.34 6.94 1.31
N SER A 153 3.94 6.66 2.56
CA SER A 153 4.05 5.31 3.10
C SER A 153 3.19 4.33 2.30
N SER A 154 3.82 3.53 1.43
CA SER A 154 3.11 2.48 0.67
C SER A 154 2.52 1.40 1.58
N HIS A 155 3.16 1.12 2.71
CA HIS A 155 2.65 0.20 3.71
C HIS A 155 1.27 0.63 4.21
N VAL A 156 1.14 1.89 4.62
CA VAL A 156 -0.14 2.44 5.11
C VAL A 156 -1.13 2.63 3.97
N ALA A 157 -0.70 3.12 2.81
CA ALA A 157 -1.57 3.34 1.66
C ALA A 157 -2.26 2.05 1.20
N VAL A 158 -1.48 1.00 1.00
CA VAL A 158 -2.00 -0.31 0.56
C VAL A 158 -2.86 -0.96 1.64
N ALA A 159 -2.44 -0.90 2.92
CA ALA A 159 -3.22 -1.40 4.03
C ALA A 159 -4.58 -0.66 4.16
N THR A 160 -4.62 0.64 3.89
CA THR A 160 -5.85 1.43 3.91
C THR A 160 -6.80 1.02 2.77
N VAL A 161 -6.29 0.86 1.54
CA VAL A 161 -7.10 0.32 0.42
C VAL A 161 -7.69 -1.03 0.78
N GLN A 162 -6.86 -1.94 1.31
CA GLN A 162 -7.28 -3.27 1.72
C GLN A 162 -8.37 -3.23 2.80
N THR A 163 -8.21 -2.36 3.80
CA THR A 163 -9.20 -2.15 4.86
C THR A 163 -10.54 -1.70 4.29
N ILE A 164 -10.55 -0.70 3.41
CA ILE A 164 -11.75 -0.17 2.79
C ILE A 164 -12.47 -1.23 1.95
N LEU A 165 -11.72 -1.97 1.14
CA LEU A 165 -12.29 -3.05 0.34
C LEU A 165 -12.84 -4.19 1.21
N ALA A 166 -12.20 -4.50 2.34
CA ALA A 166 -12.64 -5.53 3.25
C ALA A 166 -13.98 -5.21 3.92
N PHE A 167 -14.26 -3.96 4.24
CA PHE A 167 -15.58 -3.56 4.76
C PHE A 167 -16.74 -3.91 3.83
N ARG A 168 -16.51 -3.96 2.53
CA ARG A 168 -17.52 -4.32 1.54
C ARG A 168 -18.04 -5.75 1.69
N TRP A 169 -17.16 -6.67 2.09
CA TRP A 169 -17.51 -8.08 2.16
C TRP A 169 -17.57 -8.65 3.58
N SER A 170 -16.99 -7.98 4.57
CA SER A 170 -17.06 -8.36 5.98
C SER A 170 -16.72 -7.17 6.89
N ALA A 171 -17.70 -6.65 7.62
CA ALA A 171 -17.47 -5.58 8.59
C ALA A 171 -16.47 -6.00 9.67
N ARG A 172 -16.51 -7.26 10.13
CA ARG A 172 -15.54 -7.77 11.13
C ARG A 172 -14.12 -7.73 10.60
N THR A 173 -13.91 -8.20 9.37
CA THR A 173 -12.58 -8.16 8.73
C THR A 173 -12.13 -6.72 8.51
N GLY A 174 -13.03 -5.83 8.04
CA GLY A 174 -12.73 -4.41 7.90
C GLY A 174 -12.30 -3.76 9.21
N LEU A 175 -12.98 -4.02 10.33
CA LEU A 175 -12.61 -3.52 11.66
C LEU A 175 -11.25 -4.04 12.13
N VAL A 176 -10.98 -5.33 11.97
CA VAL A 176 -9.68 -5.91 12.32
C VAL A 176 -8.56 -5.28 11.50
N LEU A 177 -8.74 -5.17 10.17
CA LEU A 177 -7.75 -4.54 9.31
C LEU A 177 -7.59 -3.05 9.60
N CYS A 178 -8.67 -2.34 9.97
CA CYS A 178 -8.60 -0.94 10.40
C CYS A 178 -7.71 -0.78 11.63
N ALA A 179 -7.93 -1.60 12.65
CA ALA A 179 -7.10 -1.60 13.86
C ALA A 179 -5.63 -1.93 13.54
N LEU A 180 -5.38 -2.97 12.75
CA LEU A 180 -4.02 -3.35 12.34
C LEU A 180 -3.35 -2.26 11.52
N THR A 181 -4.06 -1.63 10.56
CA THR A 181 -3.54 -0.54 9.73
C THR A 181 -3.19 0.70 10.58
N SER A 182 -4.03 1.04 11.56
CA SER A 182 -3.74 2.14 12.49
C SER A 182 -2.50 1.85 13.33
N CYS A 183 -2.41 0.65 13.92
CA CYS A 183 -1.24 0.24 14.70
C CYS A 183 0.02 0.13 13.83
N LEU A 184 -0.10 -0.31 12.58
CA LEU A 184 0.99 -0.34 11.59
C LEU A 184 1.53 1.08 11.32
N GLY A 185 0.65 2.07 11.10
CA GLY A 185 1.05 3.46 10.90
C GLY A 185 1.77 4.04 12.12
N ILE A 186 1.23 3.82 13.32
CA ILE A 186 1.87 4.22 14.57
C ILE A 186 3.23 3.51 14.74
N GLY A 187 3.29 2.22 14.47
CA GLY A 187 4.52 1.43 14.55
C GLY A 187 5.59 1.88 13.56
N ALA A 188 5.19 2.32 12.36
CA ALA A 188 6.10 2.84 11.35
C ALA A 188 6.79 4.14 11.80
N VAL A 189 6.05 5.04 12.47
CA VAL A 189 6.60 6.27 13.05
C VAL A 189 7.43 5.96 14.29
N TYR A 190 6.92 5.17 15.23
CA TYR A 190 7.60 4.81 16.46
C TYR A 190 8.94 4.09 16.19
N GLY A 191 8.98 3.23 15.20
CA GLY A 191 10.17 2.51 14.77
C GLY A 191 11.19 3.36 13.99
N GLY A 192 10.84 4.62 13.66
CA GLY A 192 11.67 5.50 12.84
C GLY A 192 11.77 5.08 11.38
N PHE A 193 10.78 4.33 10.87
CA PHE A 193 10.77 3.82 9.48
C PHE A 193 10.18 4.83 8.51
N HIS A 194 9.21 5.63 8.98
CA HIS A 194 8.52 6.66 8.21
C HIS A 194 8.40 7.96 9.02
N TYR A 195 8.41 9.10 8.33
CA TYR A 195 7.93 10.36 8.88
C TYR A 195 6.43 10.27 9.18
N GLY A 196 5.92 11.06 10.12
CA GLY A 196 4.49 11.14 10.39
C GLY A 196 3.70 11.58 9.17
N VAL A 197 4.23 12.52 8.39
CA VAL A 197 3.63 12.99 7.14
C VAL A 197 3.57 11.89 6.05
N ASP A 198 4.54 10.95 6.00
CA ASP A 198 4.48 9.82 5.07
C ASP A 198 3.26 8.95 5.34
N VAL A 199 3.02 8.69 6.64
CA VAL A 199 1.90 7.87 7.12
C VAL A 199 0.57 8.54 6.81
N LEU A 200 0.44 9.84 7.09
CA LEU A 200 -0.78 10.59 6.79
C LEU A 200 -1.06 10.68 5.28
N ALA A 201 -0.03 10.97 4.49
CA ALA A 201 -0.14 11.00 3.03
C ALA A 201 -0.52 9.61 2.48
N GLY A 202 0.09 8.54 2.99
CA GLY A 202 -0.25 7.18 2.64
C GLY A 202 -1.69 6.82 2.97
N ALA A 203 -2.17 7.16 4.18
CA ALA A 203 -3.55 6.92 4.60
C ALA A 203 -4.55 7.68 3.73
N LEU A 204 -4.30 8.96 3.45
CA LEU A 204 -5.16 9.79 2.61
C LEU A 204 -5.23 9.26 1.18
N LEU A 205 -4.08 8.94 0.59
CA LEU A 205 -3.99 8.40 -0.76
C LEU A 205 -4.69 7.04 -0.85
N GLY A 206 -4.46 6.15 0.12
CA GLY A 206 -5.12 4.86 0.22
C GLY A 206 -6.64 4.98 0.39
N ALA A 207 -7.10 5.94 1.19
CA ALA A 207 -8.53 6.23 1.35
C ALA A 207 -9.15 6.71 0.03
N THR A 208 -8.50 7.65 -0.65
CA THR A 208 -8.96 8.16 -1.95
C THR A 208 -9.11 7.05 -2.98
N VAL A 209 -8.07 6.22 -3.15
CA VAL A 209 -8.08 5.10 -4.10
C VAL A 209 -9.11 4.04 -3.70
N GLY A 210 -9.17 3.67 -2.42
CA GLY A 210 -10.11 2.67 -1.92
C GLY A 210 -11.57 3.09 -2.13
N LEU A 211 -11.91 4.35 -1.83
CA LEU A 211 -13.25 4.89 -2.02
C LEU A 211 -13.61 5.03 -3.51
N ALA A 212 -12.66 5.46 -4.35
CA ALA A 212 -12.85 5.51 -5.80
C ALA A 212 -13.17 4.13 -6.38
N LEU A 213 -12.43 3.09 -5.96
CA LEU A 213 -12.69 1.70 -6.37
C LEU A 213 -14.07 1.21 -5.94
N LEU A 214 -14.53 1.56 -4.74
CA LEU A 214 -15.89 1.23 -4.29
C LEU A 214 -16.95 1.93 -5.16
N HIS A 215 -16.72 3.18 -5.54
CA HIS A 215 -17.63 3.93 -6.40
C HIS A 215 -17.71 3.32 -7.80
N VAL A 216 -16.58 3.09 -8.46
CA VAL A 216 -16.50 2.47 -9.79
C VAL A 216 -17.21 1.12 -9.81
N ASN A 217 -16.94 0.25 -8.83
CA ASN A 217 -17.60 -1.06 -8.74
C ASN A 217 -19.12 -0.95 -8.57
N ARG A 218 -19.63 0.05 -7.83
CA ARG A 218 -21.08 0.28 -7.72
C ARG A 218 -21.69 0.69 -9.06
N VAL A 219 -21.02 1.59 -9.79
CA VAL A 219 -21.51 2.08 -11.10
C VAL A 219 -21.51 0.96 -12.15
N VAL A 220 -20.46 0.15 -12.19
CA VAL A 220 -20.33 -0.97 -13.14
C VAL A 220 -21.39 -2.04 -12.87
N ILE A 221 -21.66 -2.37 -11.61
CA ILE A 221 -22.68 -3.36 -11.23
C ILE A 221 -24.10 -2.81 -11.49
N ALA A 222 -24.33 -1.52 -11.26
CA ALA A 222 -25.63 -0.88 -11.50
C ALA A 222 -25.96 -0.72 -12.99
N ARG A 223 -25.00 -0.84 -13.89
CA ARG A 223 -25.16 -0.73 -15.35
C ARG A 223 -24.52 -1.94 -16.06
N PRO A 224 -25.06 -3.16 -15.89
CA PRO A 224 -24.58 -4.31 -16.63
C PRO A 224 -24.95 -4.11 -18.11
N GLY A 225 -23.97 -3.82 -18.95
CA GLY A 225 -24.14 -3.65 -20.40
C GLY A 225 -23.67 -2.32 -20.97
N ALA A 226 -23.33 -1.31 -20.18
CA ALA A 226 -22.89 -0.01 -20.70
C ALA A 226 -21.53 -0.04 -21.45
N TRP A 227 -20.82 -1.15 -21.37
CA TRP A 227 -19.50 -1.37 -22.01
C TRP A 227 -19.50 -2.51 -23.06
N VAL A 228 -20.69 -3.08 -23.37
CA VAL A 228 -20.81 -4.03 -24.47
C VAL A 228 -21.07 -3.24 -25.73
N ALA A 229 -19.98 -2.99 -26.47
CA ALA A 229 -19.89 -2.76 -27.91
C ALA A 229 -21.03 -1.96 -28.57
N ALA A 230 -20.70 -0.77 -29.05
CA ALA A 230 -21.31 -0.32 -30.28
C ALA A 230 -21.09 -1.43 -31.33
N PRO A 231 -22.14 -1.93 -32.01
CA PRO A 231 -21.95 -2.88 -33.08
C PRO A 231 -21.02 -2.21 -34.11
N ILE A 232 -19.96 -2.89 -34.51
CA ILE A 232 -19.18 -2.52 -35.69
C ILE A 232 -20.21 -2.53 -36.82
N GLN A 233 -20.59 -1.36 -37.31
CA GLN A 233 -21.36 -1.23 -38.50
C GLN A 233 -20.51 -1.87 -39.60
N ASN A 234 -20.98 -3.01 -40.10
CA ASN A 234 -20.47 -3.59 -41.33
C ASN A 234 -20.59 -2.49 -42.41
N VAL A 235 -19.46 -1.99 -42.86
CA VAL A 235 -19.37 -1.18 -44.06
C VAL A 235 -19.87 -2.11 -45.17
N ASP A 236 -21.06 -1.83 -45.69
CA ASP A 236 -21.66 -2.53 -46.80
C ASP A 236 -20.71 -2.49 -47.99
N GLU A 237 -20.18 -3.66 -48.36
CA GLU A 237 -19.58 -3.92 -49.67
C GLU A 237 -20.69 -3.93 -50.76
N SER A 238 -21.29 -2.79 -50.99
CA SER A 238 -22.21 -2.60 -52.12
C SER A 238 -21.77 -1.48 -53.04
N ALA A 239 -20.56 -1.60 -53.61
CA ALA A 239 -20.14 -0.80 -54.75
C ALA A 239 -19.13 -1.56 -55.59
N GLY A 240 -19.60 -2.41 -56.49
CA GLY A 240 -18.70 -3.10 -57.39
C GLY A 240 -19.38 -4.09 -58.33
N ASN A 241 -20.53 -3.76 -58.90
CA ASN A 241 -20.96 -4.45 -60.09
C ASN A 241 -21.84 -3.52 -60.99
N ALA A 242 -21.14 -2.76 -61.82
CA ALA A 242 -21.78 -2.13 -62.99
C ALA A 242 -20.70 -2.00 -64.11
N LYS A 243 -20.74 -2.98 -65.01
CA LYS A 243 -20.16 -3.02 -66.36
C LYS A 243 -18.69 -3.15 -66.50
#